data_992bb2e2201e227addae07ec0d03bd79
#
_entry.id   992bb2e2201e227addae07ec0d03bd79
#
_cell.length_a   1.000
_cell.length_b   1.000
_cell.length_c   1.000
_cell.angle_alpha   90.00
_cell.angle_beta   90.00
_cell.angle_gamma   90.00
#
_symmetry.space_group_name_H-M   'P 1'
#
loop_
_entity.id
_entity.type
_entity.pdbx_description
1 polymer ?
#
loop_
_entity_poly.entity_id
_entity_poly.type
_entity_poly.pdbx_seq_one_letter_code
_entity_poly.pdbx_strand_id
1 'polypeptide(L)'
;SHVTDATDWRVEYPFVVLTPDSEEEIGHLVRGCIEAGLTIIPRGGGTGYTGGAVPLTPYSAVINTEKLIDIGPVEELVLAGHETPYATIRTGAGVVTERVSEAASLAGHVFAVDPTSASASCIGGNIAMNAGGKKAVLWGTALDNLAWWKMVDPDGNWLEVERVNHNFGKIHEQENVEFRLKRFDPSGKKLLGEEILTLPGAACRKVGLGKDVTDKFLGGIPGVQKEGTDGIIVAARWVLHKMPPVTRTVCLEFFGQVREAVPAIVEITDYFKPGGAGHAAGVQLAGLEHMDERYVKAVGYATKAKRHGRPKMVLLGDLVGHDENAVMAAASAVVRMCNLRAAEGFIAVDAETRKKFWLDRSRTAAISRHTN
;
A
#
# COMPACT_ATOMS: atom_id res chain seq x y z
N SER A 1 -15.50 17.38 9.46
CA SER A 1 -14.63 16.55 8.61
C SER A 1 -15.04 15.06 8.56
N HIS A 2 -15.78 14.54 9.55
CA HIS A 2 -16.15 13.12 9.67
C HIS A 2 -17.41 12.70 8.91
N VAL A 3 -17.96 13.56 8.05
CA VAL A 3 -19.17 13.30 7.23
C VAL A 3 -18.81 12.96 5.77
N THR A 4 -17.52 12.99 5.41
CA THR A 4 -17.04 12.80 4.04
C THR A 4 -15.70 12.09 4.03
N ASP A 5 -15.35 11.49 2.91
CA ASP A 5 -14.02 10.93 2.60
C ASP A 5 -13.50 11.53 1.27
N ALA A 6 -12.56 10.85 0.60
CA ALA A 6 -12.02 11.32 -0.67
C ALA A 6 -13.00 11.23 -1.86
N THR A 7 -14.17 10.60 -1.67
CA THR A 7 -15.25 10.61 -2.69
C THR A 7 -16.04 11.91 -2.74
N ASP A 8 -15.85 12.79 -1.74
CA ASP A 8 -16.66 13.99 -1.49
C ASP A 8 -18.16 13.69 -1.22
N TRP A 9 -18.53 12.43 -1.05
CA TRP A 9 -19.88 12.06 -0.66
C TRP A 9 -20.19 12.59 0.74
N ARG A 10 -21.41 13.12 0.90
CA ARG A 10 -21.97 13.60 2.17
C ARG A 10 -23.40 13.13 2.20
N VAL A 11 -23.67 12.08 2.95
CA VAL A 11 -24.99 11.45 3.00
C VAL A 11 -25.69 11.84 4.28
N GLU A 12 -25.05 11.63 5.43
CA GLU A 12 -25.68 11.87 6.73
C GLU A 12 -24.63 12.33 7.76
N TYR A 13 -25.09 12.92 8.85
CA TYR A 13 -24.25 13.22 10.01
C TYR A 13 -24.25 12.02 10.97
N PRO A 14 -23.10 11.62 11.51
CA PRO A 14 -23.06 10.55 12.51
C PRO A 14 -23.68 11.03 13.82
N PHE A 15 -24.25 10.09 14.60
CA PHE A 15 -24.73 10.36 15.94
C PHE A 15 -23.58 10.83 16.84
N VAL A 16 -22.43 10.18 16.74
CA VAL A 16 -21.22 10.48 17.52
C VAL A 16 -19.96 10.20 16.73
N VAL A 17 -18.90 10.97 17.05
CA VAL A 17 -17.53 10.72 16.63
C VAL A 17 -16.72 10.43 17.87
N LEU A 18 -16.10 9.26 17.92
CA LEU A 18 -15.26 8.78 19.01
C LEU A 18 -13.81 8.75 18.56
N THR A 19 -12.94 9.35 19.33
CA THR A 19 -11.50 9.41 19.02
C THR A 19 -10.72 8.88 20.23
N PRO A 20 -10.55 7.55 20.31
CA PRO A 20 -9.87 6.91 21.44
C PRO A 20 -8.43 7.37 21.58
N ASP A 21 -7.98 7.56 22.81
CA ASP A 21 -6.61 7.98 23.13
C ASP A 21 -5.65 6.78 23.17
N SER A 22 -6.16 5.58 23.37
CA SER A 22 -5.37 4.35 23.47
C SER A 22 -6.05 3.16 22.77
N GLU A 23 -5.25 2.12 22.49
CA GLU A 23 -5.74 0.86 21.88
C GLU A 23 -6.80 0.20 22.75
N GLU A 24 -6.60 0.19 24.09
CA GLU A 24 -7.42 -0.51 25.05
C GLU A 24 -8.88 -0.03 25.10
N GLU A 25 -9.12 1.22 24.74
CA GLU A 25 -10.46 1.80 24.71
C GLU A 25 -11.34 1.25 23.58
N ILE A 26 -10.75 0.80 22.48
CA ILE A 26 -11.49 0.41 21.26
C ILE A 26 -12.51 -0.69 21.54
N GLY A 27 -12.12 -1.74 22.27
CA GLY A 27 -13.04 -2.86 22.56
C GLY A 27 -14.28 -2.40 23.35
N HIS A 28 -14.10 -1.53 24.32
CA HIS A 28 -15.20 -0.97 25.10
C HIS A 28 -16.08 -0.03 24.30
N LEU A 29 -15.49 0.80 23.41
CA LEU A 29 -16.22 1.69 22.52
C LEU A 29 -17.08 0.91 21.52
N VAL A 30 -16.53 -0.16 20.93
CA VAL A 30 -17.26 -1.04 20.03
C VAL A 30 -18.47 -1.65 20.74
N ARG A 31 -18.27 -2.20 21.96
CA ARG A 31 -19.38 -2.76 22.77
C ARG A 31 -20.44 -1.71 23.07
N GLY A 32 -20.05 -0.51 23.52
CA GLY A 32 -21.01 0.56 23.81
C GLY A 32 -21.80 1.00 22.58
N CYS A 33 -21.17 1.05 21.40
CA CYS A 33 -21.87 1.35 20.14
C CYS A 33 -22.88 0.25 19.78
N ILE A 34 -22.53 -1.02 19.94
CA ILE A 34 -23.41 -2.15 19.69
C ILE A 34 -24.63 -2.09 20.64
N GLU A 35 -24.41 -1.90 21.93
CA GLU A 35 -25.48 -1.79 22.94
C GLU A 35 -26.40 -0.59 22.66
N ALA A 36 -25.86 0.50 22.13
CA ALA A 36 -26.63 1.67 21.70
C ALA A 36 -27.32 1.52 20.35
N GLY A 37 -27.15 0.39 19.67
CA GLY A 37 -27.76 0.13 18.33
C GLY A 37 -27.18 1.02 17.23
N LEU A 38 -25.92 1.46 17.35
CA LEU A 38 -25.26 2.31 16.37
C LEU A 38 -24.48 1.49 15.34
N THR A 39 -24.57 1.91 14.08
CA THR A 39 -23.70 1.41 13.01
C THR A 39 -22.28 1.97 13.20
N ILE A 40 -21.29 1.09 13.29
CA ILE A 40 -19.90 1.50 13.51
C ILE A 40 -19.21 1.72 12.18
N ILE A 41 -18.51 2.87 12.07
CA ILE A 41 -17.73 3.26 10.91
C ILE A 41 -16.30 3.50 11.36
N PRO A 42 -15.36 2.56 11.10
CA PRO A 42 -13.94 2.79 11.35
C PRO A 42 -13.40 3.89 10.42
N ARG A 43 -12.59 4.79 10.96
CA ARG A 43 -12.00 5.87 10.19
C ARG A 43 -10.53 6.10 10.59
N GLY A 44 -9.67 6.20 9.59
CA GLY A 44 -8.32 6.76 9.69
C GLY A 44 -8.26 8.11 8.97
N GLY A 45 -7.38 8.28 8.00
CA GLY A 45 -7.23 9.52 7.23
C GLY A 45 -8.39 9.88 6.30
N GLY A 46 -9.36 9.00 6.07
CA GLY A 46 -10.49 9.24 5.16
C GLY A 46 -10.08 9.42 3.70
N THR A 47 -9.00 8.78 3.28
CA THR A 47 -8.42 8.89 1.91
C THR A 47 -8.94 7.85 0.93
N GLY A 48 -9.83 6.96 1.35
CA GLY A 48 -10.43 5.91 0.51
C GLY A 48 -11.43 6.48 -0.51
N TYR A 49 -11.62 5.73 -1.62
CA TYR A 49 -12.51 6.10 -2.72
C TYR A 49 -13.76 5.22 -2.81
N THR A 50 -14.08 4.49 -1.75
CA THR A 50 -15.23 3.55 -1.74
C THR A 50 -16.43 4.07 -0.95
N GLY A 51 -16.31 5.21 -0.29
CA GLY A 51 -17.33 5.73 0.61
C GLY A 51 -17.39 5.02 1.97
N GLY A 52 -16.43 4.13 2.27
CA GLY A 52 -16.43 3.31 3.49
C GLY A 52 -16.31 4.11 4.79
N ALA A 53 -15.86 5.37 4.74
CA ALA A 53 -15.77 6.26 5.90
C ALA A 53 -16.92 7.30 5.96
N VAL A 54 -17.95 7.17 5.11
CA VAL A 54 -19.08 8.10 5.02
C VAL A 54 -20.28 7.54 5.78
N PRO A 55 -20.82 8.23 6.80
CA PRO A 55 -22.06 7.84 7.46
C PRO A 55 -23.25 7.82 6.50
N LEU A 56 -24.01 6.73 6.49
CA LEU A 56 -25.20 6.58 5.66
C LEU A 56 -26.51 6.73 6.46
N THR A 57 -26.43 6.81 7.77
CA THR A 57 -27.56 6.95 8.69
C THR A 57 -27.16 7.81 9.88
N PRO A 58 -28.12 8.59 10.47
CA PRO A 58 -27.86 9.34 11.70
C PRO A 58 -27.57 8.44 12.91
N TYR A 59 -27.90 7.15 12.82
CA TYR A 59 -27.59 6.15 13.87
C TYR A 59 -26.21 5.51 13.65
N SER A 60 -25.22 6.33 13.36
CA SER A 60 -23.83 5.90 13.15
C SER A 60 -22.88 6.44 14.21
N ALA A 61 -21.92 5.64 14.60
CA ALA A 61 -20.75 6.06 15.37
C ALA A 61 -19.50 5.97 14.50
N VAL A 62 -18.81 7.07 14.28
CA VAL A 62 -17.50 7.07 13.64
C VAL A 62 -16.45 6.87 14.74
N ILE A 63 -15.70 5.76 14.66
CA ILE A 63 -14.53 5.53 15.52
C ILE A 63 -13.28 5.90 14.73
N ASN A 64 -12.70 7.04 15.08
CA ASN A 64 -11.53 7.59 14.43
C ASN A 64 -10.25 7.21 15.16
N THR A 65 -9.36 6.49 14.49
CA THR A 65 -8.12 5.96 15.05
C THR A 65 -6.94 6.94 14.99
N GLU A 66 -7.17 8.20 14.64
CA GLU A 66 -6.11 9.19 14.37
C GLU A 66 -5.13 9.44 15.54
N LYS A 67 -5.50 9.10 16.78
CA LYS A 67 -4.63 9.23 17.93
C LYS A 67 -3.78 7.99 18.22
N LEU A 68 -4.01 6.86 17.55
CA LEU A 68 -3.21 5.65 17.68
C LEU A 68 -1.92 5.77 16.85
N ILE A 69 -1.02 6.66 17.24
CA ILE A 69 0.13 7.13 16.46
C ILE A 69 1.48 6.56 16.90
N ASP A 70 1.48 5.53 17.73
CA ASP A 70 2.71 4.92 18.21
C ASP A 70 3.48 4.25 17.07
N ILE A 71 4.76 4.58 16.92
CA ILE A 71 5.71 3.95 16.03
C ILE A 71 6.82 3.35 16.90
N GLY A 72 6.94 2.03 16.86
CA GLY A 72 8.06 1.33 17.49
C GLY A 72 9.37 1.54 16.74
N PRO A 73 10.50 1.16 17.34
CA PRO A 73 11.77 1.16 16.63
C PRO A 73 11.76 0.12 15.51
N VAL A 74 12.64 0.32 14.52
CA VAL A 74 13.01 -0.76 13.60
C VAL A 74 13.85 -1.76 14.38
N GLU A 75 13.39 -3.00 14.44
CA GLU A 75 14.00 -4.08 15.20
C GLU A 75 14.04 -5.38 14.41
N GLU A 76 15.05 -6.17 14.64
CA GLU A 76 15.16 -7.51 14.06
C GLU A 76 14.50 -8.53 14.99
N LEU A 77 13.47 -9.22 14.50
CA LEU A 77 12.72 -10.24 15.24
C LEU A 77 12.70 -11.55 14.48
N VAL A 78 12.76 -12.64 15.25
CA VAL A 78 12.48 -13.98 14.72
C VAL A 78 10.96 -14.13 14.62
N LEU A 79 10.46 -14.15 13.39
CA LEU A 79 9.03 -14.29 13.11
C LEU A 79 8.58 -15.76 13.21
N ALA A 80 7.28 -15.95 13.37
CA ALA A 80 6.69 -17.30 13.48
C ALA A 80 7.07 -18.19 12.28
N GLY A 81 7.64 -19.37 12.58
CA GLY A 81 8.11 -20.32 11.58
C GLY A 81 9.52 -20.06 11.02
N HIS A 82 10.24 -19.05 11.55
CA HIS A 82 11.62 -18.74 11.14
C HIS A 82 12.62 -19.01 12.25
N GLU A 83 13.88 -19.18 11.88
CA GLU A 83 15.01 -19.34 12.80
C GLU A 83 15.90 -18.08 12.84
N THR A 84 15.87 -17.28 11.78
CA THR A 84 16.67 -16.07 11.64
C THR A 84 15.83 -14.81 11.82
N PRO A 85 16.38 -13.76 12.45
CA PRO A 85 15.67 -12.50 12.62
C PRO A 85 15.49 -11.77 11.29
N TYR A 86 14.42 -10.98 11.20
CA TYR A 86 14.09 -10.13 10.07
C TYR A 86 13.70 -8.73 10.56
N ALA A 87 14.07 -7.69 9.79
CA ALA A 87 13.76 -6.32 10.16
C ALA A 87 12.26 -6.07 10.14
N THR A 88 11.74 -5.53 11.23
CA THR A 88 10.32 -5.22 11.41
C THR A 88 10.11 -3.87 12.06
N ILE A 89 8.88 -3.35 11.95
CA ILE A 89 8.42 -2.17 12.65
C ILE A 89 6.98 -2.37 13.15
N ARG A 90 6.69 -2.02 14.42
CA ARG A 90 5.33 -1.98 14.96
C ARG A 90 4.74 -0.59 14.80
N THR A 91 3.47 -0.50 14.43
CA THR A 91 2.76 0.77 14.25
C THR A 91 1.34 0.68 14.80
N GLY A 92 0.84 1.78 15.35
CA GLY A 92 -0.57 1.97 15.62
C GLY A 92 -1.35 2.27 14.34
N ALA A 93 -2.67 2.03 14.36
CA ALA A 93 -3.54 2.17 13.20
C ALA A 93 -3.66 3.61 12.66
N GLY A 94 -3.50 4.61 13.53
CA GLY A 94 -3.59 6.04 13.19
C GLY A 94 -2.30 6.62 12.62
N VAL A 95 -1.20 5.87 12.63
CA VAL A 95 0.08 6.35 12.08
C VAL A 95 -0.07 6.68 10.60
N VAL A 96 0.36 7.86 10.20
CA VAL A 96 0.40 8.28 8.80
C VAL A 96 1.45 7.45 8.05
N THR A 97 1.07 6.90 6.91
CA THR A 97 1.88 5.97 6.11
C THR A 97 3.28 6.50 5.79
N GLU A 98 3.40 7.77 5.44
CA GLU A 98 4.67 8.42 5.12
C GLU A 98 5.65 8.39 6.30
N ARG A 99 5.16 8.54 7.54
CA ARG A 99 6.00 8.48 8.74
C ARG A 99 6.64 7.11 8.95
N VAL A 100 5.93 6.04 8.61
CA VAL A 100 6.51 4.68 8.65
C VAL A 100 7.62 4.54 7.60
N SER A 101 7.40 5.08 6.41
CA SER A 101 8.42 5.11 5.35
C SER A 101 9.67 5.89 5.76
N GLU A 102 9.48 7.02 6.44
CA GLU A 102 10.59 7.83 6.97
C GLU A 102 11.38 7.07 8.04
N ALA A 103 10.69 6.46 9.02
CA ALA A 103 11.32 5.68 10.08
C ALA A 103 12.12 4.48 9.51
N ALA A 104 11.55 3.75 8.55
CA ALA A 104 12.22 2.65 7.87
C ALA A 104 13.47 3.15 7.10
N SER A 105 13.33 4.26 6.37
CA SER A 105 14.43 4.84 5.58
C SER A 105 15.61 5.29 6.44
N LEU A 106 15.35 5.91 7.59
CA LEU A 106 16.39 6.31 8.55
C LEU A 106 17.16 5.11 9.09
N ALA A 107 16.53 3.94 9.15
CA ALA A 107 17.16 2.68 9.55
C ALA A 107 17.76 1.89 8.36
N GLY A 108 17.83 2.46 7.15
CA GLY A 108 18.37 1.79 5.96
C GLY A 108 17.45 0.75 5.34
N HIS A 109 16.14 0.84 5.60
CA HIS A 109 15.14 -0.10 5.12
C HIS A 109 14.06 0.57 4.27
N VAL A 110 13.30 -0.25 3.55
CA VAL A 110 12.15 0.15 2.75
C VAL A 110 10.87 -0.35 3.42
N PHE A 111 9.93 0.55 3.69
CA PHE A 111 8.54 0.22 3.93
C PHE A 111 7.82 0.16 2.57
N ALA A 112 7.21 -0.98 2.27
CA ALA A 112 6.73 -1.28 0.92
C ALA A 112 5.39 -0.63 0.56
N VAL A 113 4.56 -0.30 1.55
CA VAL A 113 3.22 0.28 1.33
C VAL A 113 3.35 1.78 1.08
N ASP A 114 3.13 2.20 -0.17
CA ASP A 114 3.31 3.60 -0.59
C ASP A 114 2.20 4.11 -1.52
N PRO A 115 0.93 4.13 -1.06
CA PRO A 115 -0.16 4.68 -1.86
C PRO A 115 0.09 6.16 -2.19
N THR A 116 -0.57 6.68 -3.23
CA THR A 116 -0.48 8.12 -3.58
C THR A 116 -0.89 9.04 -2.44
N SER A 117 -1.75 8.55 -1.55
CA SER A 117 -2.22 9.24 -0.35
C SER A 117 -1.33 9.04 0.88
N ALA A 118 -0.09 8.55 0.74
CA ALA A 118 0.78 8.19 1.86
C ALA A 118 0.96 9.32 2.89
N SER A 119 0.93 10.58 2.46
CA SER A 119 1.03 11.75 3.34
C SER A 119 -0.21 12.01 4.22
N ALA A 120 -1.32 11.32 3.97
CA ALA A 120 -2.59 11.50 4.68
C ALA A 120 -3.28 10.18 5.06
N SER A 121 -2.97 9.08 4.39
CA SER A 121 -3.52 7.77 4.75
C SER A 121 -2.90 7.21 6.02
N CYS A 122 -3.69 6.43 6.76
CA CYS A 122 -3.25 5.80 8.01
C CYS A 122 -3.08 4.29 7.85
N ILE A 123 -2.24 3.70 8.68
CA ILE A 123 -1.88 2.28 8.66
C ILE A 123 -3.11 1.36 8.75
N GLY A 124 -4.07 1.63 9.63
CA GLY A 124 -5.29 0.83 9.72
C GLY A 124 -6.09 0.82 8.41
N GLY A 125 -6.18 1.98 7.74
CA GLY A 125 -6.80 2.11 6.43
C GLY A 125 -6.02 1.37 5.33
N ASN A 126 -4.68 1.40 5.39
CA ASN A 126 -3.85 0.66 4.43
C ASN A 126 -4.09 -0.85 4.52
N ILE A 127 -4.30 -1.40 5.71
CA ILE A 127 -4.65 -2.81 5.90
C ILE A 127 -6.08 -3.07 5.41
N ALA A 128 -7.06 -2.28 5.88
CA ALA A 128 -8.46 -2.44 5.54
C ALA A 128 -8.73 -2.38 4.03
N MET A 129 -7.91 -1.63 3.28
CA MET A 129 -7.99 -1.51 1.83
C MET A 129 -6.97 -2.38 1.08
N ASN A 130 -6.12 -3.11 1.79
CA ASN A 130 -4.96 -3.80 1.21
C ASN A 130 -4.15 -2.89 0.29
N ALA A 131 -3.74 -1.75 0.81
CA ALA A 131 -3.10 -0.69 0.04
C ALA A 131 -1.77 -1.15 -0.57
N GLY A 132 -1.53 -0.72 -1.78
CA GLY A 132 -0.26 -0.81 -2.48
C GLY A 132 0.17 0.56 -2.98
N GLY A 133 1.11 0.58 -3.90
CA GLY A 133 1.60 1.77 -4.55
C GLY A 133 2.60 1.39 -5.64
N LYS A 134 3.49 2.30 -6.03
CA LYS A 134 4.50 2.01 -7.05
C LYS A 134 5.43 0.85 -6.65
N LYS A 135 5.74 0.75 -5.36
CA LYS A 135 6.63 -0.29 -4.80
C LYS A 135 6.00 -1.69 -4.83
N ALA A 136 4.67 -1.79 -4.98
CA ALA A 136 3.97 -3.07 -5.06
C ALA A 136 4.42 -3.95 -6.23
N VAL A 137 5.01 -3.36 -7.27
CA VAL A 137 5.61 -4.11 -8.38
C VAL A 137 6.68 -5.10 -7.88
N LEU A 138 7.51 -4.68 -6.94
CA LEU A 138 8.57 -5.53 -6.37
C LEU A 138 8.14 -6.20 -5.07
N TRP A 139 7.56 -5.46 -4.12
CA TRP A 139 7.34 -5.92 -2.75
C TRP A 139 5.89 -6.23 -2.40
N GLY A 140 4.97 -6.12 -3.35
CA GLY A 140 3.54 -6.41 -3.11
C GLY A 140 2.80 -5.31 -2.35
N THR A 141 1.64 -5.69 -1.81
CA THR A 141 0.69 -4.82 -1.10
C THR A 141 0.84 -4.91 0.42
N ALA A 142 -0.08 -4.30 1.16
CA ALA A 142 -0.11 -4.38 2.63
C ALA A 142 -0.10 -5.83 3.12
N LEU A 143 -0.94 -6.71 2.55
CA LEU A 143 -1.02 -8.12 2.94
C LEU A 143 0.32 -8.85 2.79
N ASP A 144 1.07 -8.55 1.72
CA ASP A 144 2.36 -9.18 1.45
C ASP A 144 3.42 -8.83 2.51
N ASN A 145 3.25 -7.70 3.20
CA ASN A 145 4.23 -7.14 4.13
C ASN A 145 3.80 -7.18 5.60
N LEU A 146 2.61 -7.71 5.90
CA LEU A 146 2.14 -7.89 7.27
C LEU A 146 2.72 -9.15 7.91
N ALA A 147 3.36 -9.00 9.08
CA ALA A 147 3.78 -10.10 9.93
C ALA A 147 2.76 -10.40 11.03
N TRP A 148 2.11 -9.36 11.56
CA TRP A 148 1.12 -9.46 12.61
C TRP A 148 0.23 -8.21 12.61
N TRP A 149 -1.04 -8.37 13.03
CA TRP A 149 -1.91 -7.23 13.34
C TRP A 149 -2.91 -7.59 14.41
N LYS A 150 -3.45 -6.55 15.03
CA LYS A 150 -4.43 -6.61 16.10
C LYS A 150 -5.65 -5.81 15.72
N MET A 151 -6.82 -6.36 15.97
CA MET A 151 -8.09 -5.71 15.68
C MET A 151 -9.15 -6.04 16.71
N VAL A 152 -10.23 -5.26 16.73
CA VAL A 152 -11.45 -5.56 17.47
C VAL A 152 -12.51 -6.00 16.46
N ASP A 153 -13.10 -7.17 16.68
CA ASP A 153 -14.13 -7.74 15.83
C ASP A 153 -15.51 -7.12 16.08
N PRO A 154 -16.55 -7.46 15.25
CA PRO A 154 -17.88 -6.92 15.42
C PRO A 154 -18.59 -7.28 16.73
N ASP A 155 -18.09 -8.27 17.47
CA ASP A 155 -18.63 -8.64 18.80
C ASP A 155 -17.90 -7.88 19.94
N GLY A 156 -16.92 -7.05 19.62
CA GLY A 156 -16.09 -6.32 20.57
C GLY A 156 -14.97 -7.16 21.19
N ASN A 157 -14.69 -8.33 20.65
CA ASN A 157 -13.57 -9.18 21.05
C ASN A 157 -12.28 -8.74 20.37
N TRP A 158 -11.16 -8.96 21.04
CA TRP A 158 -9.85 -8.75 20.44
C TRP A 158 -9.45 -9.94 19.58
N LEU A 159 -8.88 -9.66 18.42
CA LEU A 159 -8.31 -10.63 17.51
C LEU A 159 -6.89 -10.24 17.17
N GLU A 160 -5.96 -11.16 17.41
CA GLU A 160 -4.60 -11.06 16.93
C GLU A 160 -4.40 -12.05 15.78
N VAL A 161 -3.80 -11.58 14.71
CA VAL A 161 -3.50 -12.37 13.51
C VAL A 161 -2.00 -12.32 13.25
N GLU A 162 -1.36 -13.47 13.23
CA GLU A 162 0.07 -13.61 13.00
C GLU A 162 0.32 -14.47 11.77
N ARG A 163 1.07 -13.96 10.80
CA ARG A 163 1.47 -14.76 9.64
C ARG A 163 2.58 -15.73 10.01
N VAL A 164 2.36 -17.01 9.74
CA VAL A 164 3.35 -18.07 9.97
C VAL A 164 4.10 -18.33 8.66
N ASN A 165 5.40 -18.62 8.75
CA ASN A 165 6.25 -18.91 7.58
C ASN A 165 6.20 -17.80 6.50
N HIS A 166 6.36 -16.55 6.91
CA HIS A 166 6.36 -15.40 5.99
C HIS A 166 7.44 -15.55 4.91
N ASN A 167 7.09 -15.48 3.63
CA ASN A 167 8.05 -15.65 2.53
C ASN A 167 8.87 -14.40 2.20
N PHE A 168 8.66 -13.28 2.90
CA PHE A 168 9.29 -11.96 2.67
C PHE A 168 9.14 -11.44 1.23
N GLY A 169 8.19 -11.98 0.51
CA GLY A 169 7.81 -11.68 -0.86
C GLY A 169 6.30 -11.66 -1.01
N LYS A 170 5.81 -11.81 -2.23
CA LYS A 170 4.39 -11.79 -2.53
C LYS A 170 3.71 -13.05 -2.02
N ILE A 171 2.65 -12.87 -1.27
CA ILE A 171 1.95 -13.95 -0.57
C ILE A 171 1.45 -15.07 -1.52
N HIS A 172 1.02 -14.69 -2.72
CA HIS A 172 0.50 -15.64 -3.72
C HIS A 172 1.59 -16.53 -4.36
N GLU A 173 2.86 -16.26 -4.09
CA GLU A 173 3.98 -17.11 -4.52
C GLU A 173 4.20 -18.32 -3.59
N GLN A 174 3.57 -18.31 -2.41
CA GLN A 174 3.52 -19.51 -1.55
C GLN A 174 2.41 -20.44 -2.02
N GLU A 175 2.64 -21.74 -1.93
CA GLU A 175 1.61 -22.74 -2.22
C GLU A 175 0.47 -22.65 -1.21
N ASN A 176 0.82 -22.66 0.08
CA ASN A 176 -0.09 -22.44 1.19
C ASN A 176 0.42 -21.32 2.09
N VAL A 177 -0.50 -20.51 2.58
CA VAL A 177 -0.23 -19.45 3.56
C VAL A 177 -0.98 -19.75 4.84
N GLU A 178 -0.34 -19.50 5.96
CA GLU A 178 -0.87 -19.82 7.28
C GLU A 178 -0.89 -18.58 8.17
N PHE A 179 -2.01 -18.42 8.87
CA PHE A 179 -2.20 -17.38 9.86
C PHE A 179 -2.63 -18.01 11.17
N ARG A 180 -1.96 -17.66 12.26
CA ARG A 180 -2.38 -17.97 13.62
C ARG A 180 -3.32 -16.89 14.11
N LEU A 181 -4.55 -17.26 14.45
CA LEU A 181 -5.58 -16.37 14.97
C LEU A 181 -5.76 -16.63 16.47
N LYS A 182 -5.63 -15.59 17.27
CA LYS A 182 -5.92 -15.63 18.73
C LYS A 182 -7.03 -14.65 19.06
N ARG A 183 -8.13 -15.17 19.61
CA ARG A 183 -9.28 -14.37 20.01
C ARG A 183 -9.30 -14.21 21.54
N PHE A 184 -9.46 -12.98 22.00
CA PHE A 184 -9.56 -12.66 23.40
C PHE A 184 -10.90 -11.98 23.69
N ASP A 185 -11.34 -12.04 24.94
CA ASP A 185 -12.53 -11.34 25.42
C ASP A 185 -12.40 -9.81 25.25
N PRO A 186 -13.47 -9.03 25.44
CA PRO A 186 -13.43 -7.58 25.31
C PRO A 186 -12.41 -6.88 26.21
N SER A 187 -12.03 -7.50 27.33
CA SER A 187 -10.97 -6.97 28.20
C SER A 187 -9.56 -7.20 27.66
N GLY A 188 -9.40 -8.04 26.63
CA GLY A 188 -8.12 -8.44 26.04
C GLY A 188 -7.28 -9.38 26.91
N LYS A 189 -7.83 -9.88 28.04
CA LYS A 189 -7.07 -10.68 29.02
C LYS A 189 -7.32 -12.17 28.93
N LYS A 190 -8.55 -12.57 28.63
CA LYS A 190 -8.96 -13.99 28.57
C LYS A 190 -8.91 -14.48 27.14
N LEU A 191 -8.05 -15.46 26.86
CA LEU A 191 -8.04 -16.18 25.58
C LEU A 191 -9.34 -16.97 25.43
N LEU A 192 -10.10 -16.72 24.37
CA LEU A 192 -11.35 -17.41 24.01
C LEU A 192 -11.10 -18.57 23.05
N GLY A 193 -10.09 -18.47 22.19
CA GLY A 193 -9.74 -19.51 21.24
C GLY A 193 -8.50 -19.15 20.43
N GLU A 194 -7.89 -20.20 19.89
CA GLU A 194 -6.76 -20.11 18.96
C GLU A 194 -6.99 -21.08 17.80
N GLU A 195 -6.71 -20.65 16.59
CA GLU A 195 -6.82 -21.49 15.38
C GLU A 195 -5.75 -21.15 14.36
N ILE A 196 -5.45 -22.07 13.46
CA ILE A 196 -4.62 -21.84 12.29
C ILE A 196 -5.53 -21.78 11.06
N LEU A 197 -5.56 -20.63 10.41
CA LEU A 197 -6.19 -20.45 9.11
C LEU A 197 -5.18 -20.75 8.02
N THR A 198 -5.46 -21.75 7.18
CA THR A 198 -4.63 -22.10 6.04
C THR A 198 -5.38 -21.84 4.75
N LEU A 199 -4.74 -21.12 3.82
CA LEU A 199 -5.30 -20.74 2.52
C LEU A 199 -4.31 -21.05 1.40
N PRO A 200 -4.78 -21.42 0.19
CA PRO A 200 -3.91 -21.44 -0.98
C PRO A 200 -3.38 -20.03 -1.27
N GLY A 201 -2.07 -19.89 -1.48
CA GLY A 201 -1.49 -18.59 -1.82
C GLY A 201 -2.10 -17.96 -3.07
N ALA A 202 -2.43 -18.77 -4.07
CA ALA A 202 -3.10 -18.32 -5.29
C ALA A 202 -4.46 -17.64 -5.04
N ALA A 203 -5.16 -17.95 -3.93
CA ALA A 203 -6.41 -17.29 -3.56
C ALA A 203 -6.21 -15.82 -3.11
N CYS A 204 -4.97 -15.43 -2.77
CA CYS A 204 -4.63 -14.08 -2.35
C CYS A 204 -4.40 -13.12 -3.52
N ARG A 205 -4.58 -13.55 -4.76
CA ARG A 205 -4.39 -12.73 -5.96
C ARG A 205 -5.43 -13.03 -7.01
N LYS A 206 -5.95 -12.00 -7.67
CA LYS A 206 -6.89 -12.17 -8.77
C LYS A 206 -6.16 -12.59 -10.05
N VAL A 207 -6.52 -13.76 -10.56
CA VAL A 207 -5.96 -14.31 -11.79
C VAL A 207 -6.27 -13.39 -12.98
N GLY A 208 -5.30 -13.21 -13.86
CA GLY A 208 -5.44 -12.47 -15.12
C GLY A 208 -5.22 -10.96 -15.03
N LEU A 209 -5.04 -10.38 -13.83
CA LEU A 209 -4.77 -8.95 -13.70
C LEU A 209 -3.28 -8.58 -13.65
N GLY A 210 -2.38 -9.53 -13.81
CA GLY A 210 -0.96 -9.28 -13.98
C GLY A 210 -0.25 -8.72 -12.74
N LYS A 211 -0.47 -7.46 -12.39
CA LYS A 211 0.08 -6.79 -11.21
C LYS A 211 -0.62 -7.26 -9.93
N ASP A 212 -0.03 -7.02 -8.76
CA ASP A 212 -0.56 -7.34 -7.45
C ASP A 212 -1.94 -6.74 -7.20
N VAL A 213 -2.95 -7.44 -7.65
CA VAL A 213 -4.33 -7.16 -7.34
C VAL A 213 -4.82 -8.30 -6.48
N THR A 214 -4.86 -8.07 -5.19
CA THR A 214 -5.36 -9.07 -4.24
C THR A 214 -6.86 -9.27 -4.43
N ASP A 215 -7.32 -10.50 -4.35
CA ASP A 215 -8.76 -10.80 -4.41
C ASP A 215 -9.48 -10.11 -3.25
N LYS A 216 -10.60 -9.43 -3.54
CA LYS A 216 -11.43 -8.77 -2.53
C LYS A 216 -12.11 -9.76 -1.58
N PHE A 217 -12.22 -11.03 -1.98
CA PHE A 217 -12.82 -12.10 -1.20
C PHE A 217 -11.73 -13.01 -0.64
N LEU A 218 -10.85 -12.46 0.20
CA LEU A 218 -9.68 -13.14 0.75
C LEU A 218 -10.00 -14.29 1.72
N GLY A 219 -11.07 -15.01 1.49
CA GLY A 219 -11.27 -16.31 2.09
C GLY A 219 -11.16 -16.40 3.61
N GLY A 220 -11.41 -15.33 4.35
CA GLY A 220 -11.42 -15.36 5.80
C GLY A 220 -10.20 -14.72 6.50
N ILE A 221 -9.26 -14.07 5.77
CA ILE A 221 -8.22 -13.27 6.44
C ILE A 221 -8.86 -12.05 7.08
N PRO A 222 -8.91 -11.95 8.42
CA PRO A 222 -9.60 -10.87 9.09
C PRO A 222 -8.94 -9.51 8.84
N GLY A 223 -9.74 -8.47 8.66
CA GLY A 223 -9.32 -7.08 8.59
C GLY A 223 -8.72 -6.64 7.25
N VAL A 224 -8.08 -7.54 6.50
CA VAL A 224 -7.40 -7.19 5.25
C VAL A 224 -8.39 -7.14 4.09
N GLN A 225 -8.40 -6.01 3.38
CA GLN A 225 -9.27 -5.77 2.22
C GLN A 225 -10.78 -5.96 2.50
N LYS A 226 -11.18 -5.76 3.73
CA LYS A 226 -12.57 -5.82 4.21
C LYS A 226 -13.21 -4.43 4.36
N GLU A 227 -12.46 -3.38 4.09
CA GLU A 227 -12.91 -1.98 4.15
C GLU A 227 -13.51 -1.58 5.53
N GLY A 228 -13.05 -2.24 6.60
CA GLY A 228 -13.54 -2.02 7.97
C GLY A 228 -14.88 -2.67 8.28
N THR A 229 -15.41 -3.57 7.42
CA THR A 229 -16.72 -4.22 7.62
C THR A 229 -16.68 -5.35 8.64
N ASP A 230 -15.51 -5.92 8.92
CA ASP A 230 -15.34 -7.05 9.84
C ASP A 230 -14.60 -6.68 11.13
N GLY A 231 -14.39 -5.40 11.39
CA GLY A 231 -13.78 -4.91 12.62
C GLY A 231 -12.88 -3.70 12.44
N ILE A 232 -12.21 -3.31 13.53
CA ILE A 232 -11.35 -2.12 13.60
C ILE A 232 -9.91 -2.57 13.81
N ILE A 233 -9.04 -2.28 12.86
CA ILE A 233 -7.59 -2.46 12.99
C ILE A 233 -7.07 -1.45 14.01
N VAL A 234 -6.22 -1.93 14.94
CA VAL A 234 -5.70 -1.15 16.05
C VAL A 234 -4.19 -0.98 15.96
N ALA A 235 -3.47 -2.03 15.61
CA ALA A 235 -2.02 -2.01 15.47
C ALA A 235 -1.56 -3.07 14.46
N ALA A 236 -0.35 -2.90 13.95
CA ALA A 236 0.26 -3.87 13.03
C ALA A 236 1.77 -3.95 13.21
N ARG A 237 2.36 -5.07 12.81
CA ARG A 237 3.79 -5.27 12.63
C ARG A 237 4.07 -5.60 11.17
N TRP A 238 5.02 -4.89 10.62
CA TRP A 238 5.40 -4.95 9.20
C TRP A 238 6.78 -5.52 9.04
N VAL A 239 7.00 -6.32 8.01
CA VAL A 239 8.34 -6.64 7.54
C VAL A 239 8.90 -5.45 6.75
N LEU A 240 10.20 -5.21 6.89
CA LEU A 240 10.91 -4.16 6.18
C LEU A 240 11.97 -4.78 5.29
N HIS A 241 12.13 -4.26 4.09
CA HIS A 241 13.09 -4.77 3.13
C HIS A 241 14.39 -3.96 3.18
N LYS A 242 15.52 -4.60 2.91
CA LYS A 242 16.79 -3.87 2.79
C LYS A 242 16.70 -2.84 1.67
N MET A 243 17.19 -1.64 1.93
CA MET A 243 17.24 -0.59 0.91
C MET A 243 18.25 -0.98 -0.18
N PRO A 244 17.84 -1.04 -1.45
CA PRO A 244 18.76 -1.29 -2.54
C PRO A 244 19.82 -0.19 -2.62
N PRO A 245 21.11 -0.53 -2.76
CA PRO A 245 22.19 0.47 -2.71
C PRO A 245 22.18 1.42 -3.90
N VAL A 246 21.68 0.96 -5.05
CA VAL A 246 21.63 1.75 -6.28
C VAL A 246 20.19 1.85 -6.78
N THR A 247 19.75 3.07 -7.04
CA THR A 247 18.46 3.36 -7.66
C THR A 247 18.62 4.34 -8.81
N ARG A 248 17.95 4.08 -9.94
CA ARG A 248 17.76 5.02 -11.05
C ARG A 248 16.29 5.12 -11.38
N THR A 249 15.81 6.33 -11.62
CA THR A 249 14.42 6.55 -12.05
C THR A 249 14.41 6.90 -13.53
N VAL A 250 13.60 6.19 -14.31
CA VAL A 250 13.31 6.51 -15.70
C VAL A 250 11.97 7.25 -15.80
N CYS A 251 11.95 8.28 -16.63
CA CYS A 251 10.74 9.00 -17.01
C CYS A 251 10.59 8.92 -18.53
N LEU A 252 9.50 8.34 -19.00
CA LEU A 252 9.27 8.04 -20.41
C LEU A 252 8.01 8.79 -20.84
N GLU A 253 8.18 9.77 -21.72
CA GLU A 253 7.12 10.63 -22.24
C GLU A 253 6.68 10.14 -23.60
N PHE A 254 5.42 9.67 -23.75
CA PHE A 254 4.85 9.17 -24.99
C PHE A 254 3.97 10.24 -25.65
N PHE A 255 4.24 10.56 -26.89
CA PHE A 255 3.56 11.60 -27.67
C PHE A 255 2.59 11.05 -28.70
N GLY A 256 2.73 9.76 -29.07
CA GLY A 256 1.83 9.02 -29.93
C GLY A 256 0.53 8.61 -29.24
N GLN A 257 -0.21 7.70 -29.84
CA GLN A 257 -1.42 7.15 -29.24
C GLN A 257 -1.07 6.22 -28.07
N VAL A 258 -1.90 6.20 -27.03
CA VAL A 258 -1.67 5.37 -25.82
C VAL A 258 -1.47 3.89 -26.18
N ARG A 259 -2.18 3.36 -27.18
CA ARG A 259 -2.01 1.98 -27.65
C ARG A 259 -0.57 1.67 -28.15
N GLU A 260 0.19 2.67 -28.56
CA GLU A 260 1.57 2.50 -29.00
C GLU A 260 2.55 2.34 -27.83
N ALA A 261 2.15 2.80 -26.64
CA ALA A 261 2.92 2.65 -25.43
C ALA A 261 2.78 1.27 -24.79
N VAL A 262 1.67 0.56 -25.01
CA VAL A 262 1.40 -0.76 -24.42
C VAL A 262 2.50 -1.78 -24.70
N PRO A 263 3.01 -1.94 -25.95
CA PRO A 263 4.13 -2.83 -26.22
C PRO A 263 5.40 -2.48 -25.43
N ALA A 264 5.67 -1.20 -25.20
CA ALA A 264 6.82 -0.77 -24.40
C ALA A 264 6.69 -1.23 -22.95
N ILE A 265 5.47 -1.12 -22.36
CA ILE A 265 5.20 -1.60 -20.98
C ILE A 265 5.45 -3.10 -20.89
N VAL A 266 4.98 -3.87 -21.88
CA VAL A 266 5.18 -5.33 -21.93
C VAL A 266 6.67 -5.66 -22.03
N GLU A 267 7.41 -5.02 -22.94
CA GLU A 267 8.85 -5.23 -23.09
C GLU A 267 9.66 -4.87 -21.86
N ILE A 268 9.31 -3.77 -21.18
CA ILE A 268 9.96 -3.38 -19.90
C ILE A 268 9.69 -4.45 -18.86
N THR A 269 8.46 -4.91 -18.74
CA THR A 269 8.10 -5.95 -17.76
C THR A 269 8.84 -7.25 -18.08
N ASP A 270 8.89 -7.66 -19.32
CA ASP A 270 9.58 -8.86 -19.79
C ASP A 270 11.10 -8.79 -19.57
N TYR A 271 11.67 -7.60 -19.70
CA TYR A 271 13.10 -7.35 -19.45
C TYR A 271 13.52 -7.62 -18.01
N PHE A 272 12.63 -7.37 -17.03
CA PHE A 272 12.92 -7.51 -15.59
C PHE A 272 12.33 -8.78 -14.94
N LYS A 273 11.47 -9.55 -15.63
CA LYS A 273 10.96 -10.81 -15.09
C LYS A 273 12.04 -11.90 -15.09
N PRO A 274 11.88 -12.98 -14.31
CA PRO A 274 12.77 -14.14 -14.36
C PRO A 274 13.04 -14.60 -15.77
N GLY A 275 14.32 -14.73 -16.14
CA GLY A 275 14.78 -15.03 -17.50
C GLY A 275 15.01 -13.82 -18.41
N GLY A 276 14.57 -12.62 -18.04
CA GLY A 276 14.85 -11.39 -18.76
C GLY A 276 16.28 -10.88 -18.55
N ALA A 277 16.81 -10.08 -19.50
CA ALA A 277 18.18 -9.61 -19.45
C ALA A 277 18.48 -8.68 -18.27
N GLY A 278 17.53 -7.84 -17.85
CA GLY A 278 17.65 -6.99 -16.68
C GLY A 278 17.71 -7.80 -15.39
N HIS A 279 16.86 -8.82 -15.26
CA HIS A 279 16.88 -9.74 -14.15
C HIS A 279 18.21 -10.52 -14.08
N ALA A 280 18.71 -11.02 -15.22
CA ALA A 280 19.98 -11.73 -15.30
C ALA A 280 21.19 -10.84 -14.92
N ALA A 281 21.08 -9.53 -15.13
CA ALA A 281 22.07 -8.54 -14.69
C ALA A 281 21.93 -8.13 -13.23
N GLY A 282 21.02 -8.73 -12.45
CA GLY A 282 20.77 -8.41 -11.04
C GLY A 282 20.04 -7.08 -10.83
N VAL A 283 19.31 -6.59 -11.84
CA VAL A 283 18.50 -5.38 -11.76
C VAL A 283 17.02 -5.72 -11.64
N GLN A 284 16.34 -5.03 -10.71
CA GLN A 284 14.92 -5.22 -10.44
C GLN A 284 14.13 -3.96 -10.75
N LEU A 285 12.89 -4.14 -11.18
CA LEU A 285 11.91 -3.08 -11.33
C LEU A 285 11.20 -2.87 -9.99
N ALA A 286 11.57 -1.82 -9.28
CA ALA A 286 11.08 -1.53 -7.93
C ALA A 286 9.88 -0.58 -7.91
N GLY A 287 9.52 0.00 -9.04
CA GLY A 287 8.35 0.84 -9.19
C GLY A 287 8.02 1.03 -10.67
N LEU A 288 6.74 1.00 -11.02
CA LEU A 288 6.27 1.32 -12.36
C LEU A 288 4.86 1.92 -12.27
N GLU A 289 4.73 3.15 -12.71
CA GLU A 289 3.45 3.88 -12.68
C GLU A 289 3.24 4.64 -13.97
N HIS A 290 2.00 4.73 -14.42
CA HIS A 290 1.65 5.53 -15.58
C HIS A 290 0.75 6.70 -15.18
N MET A 291 0.89 7.80 -15.91
CA MET A 291 -0.02 8.95 -15.89
C MET A 291 -0.62 9.09 -17.28
N ASP A 292 -1.93 9.00 -17.39
CA ASP A 292 -2.65 9.20 -18.65
C ASP A 292 -2.74 10.68 -19.05
N GLU A 293 -3.29 10.97 -20.22
CA GLU A 293 -3.42 12.33 -20.76
C GLU A 293 -4.24 13.25 -19.83
N ARG A 294 -5.30 12.71 -19.22
CA ARG A 294 -6.16 13.49 -18.31
C ARG A 294 -5.40 13.87 -17.05
N TYR A 295 -4.67 12.90 -16.51
CA TYR A 295 -3.82 13.11 -15.35
C TYR A 295 -2.72 14.14 -15.63
N VAL A 296 -1.97 13.94 -16.73
CA VAL A 296 -0.90 14.84 -17.17
C VAL A 296 -1.41 16.28 -17.30
N LYS A 297 -2.63 16.46 -17.84
CA LYS A 297 -3.29 17.78 -17.95
C LYS A 297 -3.67 18.34 -16.58
N ALA A 298 -4.30 17.52 -15.72
CA ALA A 298 -4.86 17.96 -14.43
C ALA A 298 -3.77 18.40 -13.45
N VAL A 299 -2.62 17.72 -13.39
CA VAL A 299 -1.51 18.08 -12.50
C VAL A 299 -0.62 19.19 -13.05
N GLY A 300 -0.85 19.65 -14.28
CA GLY A 300 0.02 20.62 -14.92
C GLY A 300 1.43 20.09 -15.15
N TYR A 301 1.53 18.83 -15.58
CA TYR A 301 2.80 18.15 -15.77
C TYR A 301 3.79 18.95 -16.62
N ALA A 302 5.00 19.16 -16.09
CA ALA A 302 6.08 19.85 -16.81
C ALA A 302 6.80 18.85 -17.75
N THR A 303 6.47 18.96 -19.05
CA THR A 303 7.12 18.16 -20.11
C THR A 303 8.63 18.37 -20.09
N LYS A 304 9.40 17.30 -20.12
CA LYS A 304 10.87 17.31 -20.14
C LYS A 304 11.42 17.35 -21.55
N ALA A 305 10.70 16.75 -22.51
CA ALA A 305 11.02 16.80 -23.91
C ALA A 305 10.85 18.20 -24.51
N LYS A 306 11.93 18.74 -25.09
CA LYS A 306 11.93 20.13 -25.61
C LYS A 306 11.25 20.27 -26.97
N ARG A 307 11.12 19.19 -27.74
CA ARG A 307 10.69 19.21 -29.15
C ARG A 307 9.23 18.82 -29.35
N HIS A 308 8.57 18.37 -28.32
CA HIS A 308 7.20 17.85 -28.37
C HIS A 308 6.29 18.71 -27.49
N GLY A 309 5.00 18.67 -27.78
CA GLY A 309 3.98 19.25 -26.93
C GLY A 309 3.80 18.45 -25.63
N ARG A 310 2.60 18.50 -25.07
CA ARG A 310 2.28 17.73 -23.87
C ARG A 310 2.21 16.23 -24.20
N PRO A 311 2.86 15.34 -23.39
CA PRO A 311 2.76 13.91 -23.61
C PRO A 311 1.33 13.42 -23.35
N LYS A 312 0.91 12.39 -24.07
CA LYS A 312 -0.37 11.71 -23.88
C LYS A 312 -0.31 10.65 -22.80
N MET A 313 0.89 10.17 -22.49
CA MET A 313 1.14 9.26 -21.40
C MET A 313 2.56 9.49 -20.89
N VAL A 314 2.74 9.40 -19.58
CA VAL A 314 4.05 9.38 -18.94
C VAL A 314 4.16 8.08 -18.14
N LEU A 315 5.27 7.36 -18.30
CA LEU A 315 5.60 6.18 -17.53
C LEU A 315 6.82 6.50 -16.64
N LEU A 316 6.66 6.31 -15.33
CA LEU A 316 7.73 6.47 -14.36
C LEU A 316 8.13 5.09 -13.82
N GLY A 317 9.41 4.79 -13.77
CA GLY A 317 9.91 3.53 -13.24
C GLY A 317 11.15 3.70 -12.37
N ASP A 318 11.21 2.98 -11.24
CA ASP A 318 12.40 2.87 -10.41
C ASP A 318 13.10 1.53 -10.68
N LEU A 319 14.37 1.61 -11.06
CA LEU A 319 15.26 0.47 -11.29
C LEU A 319 16.26 0.40 -10.16
N VAL A 320 16.43 -0.77 -9.57
CA VAL A 320 17.28 -0.98 -8.40
C VAL A 320 18.21 -2.17 -8.58
N GLY A 321 19.35 -2.14 -7.91
CA GLY A 321 20.32 -3.23 -7.93
C GLY A 321 21.53 -2.94 -7.06
N HIS A 322 22.52 -3.81 -7.10
CA HIS A 322 23.76 -3.70 -6.34
C HIS A 322 24.90 -3.10 -7.16
N ASP A 323 24.90 -3.27 -8.48
CA ASP A 323 25.93 -2.77 -9.39
C ASP A 323 25.44 -1.52 -10.13
N GLU A 324 26.16 -0.42 -9.99
CA GLU A 324 25.77 0.87 -10.57
C GLU A 324 25.78 0.83 -12.11
N ASN A 325 26.76 0.15 -12.70
CA ASN A 325 26.86 0.05 -14.15
C ASN A 325 25.73 -0.81 -14.72
N ALA A 326 25.37 -1.91 -14.04
CA ALA A 326 24.26 -2.76 -14.43
C ALA A 326 22.93 -2.00 -14.39
N VAL A 327 22.67 -1.25 -13.30
CA VAL A 327 21.44 -0.44 -13.17
C VAL A 327 21.39 0.67 -14.23
N MET A 328 22.51 1.35 -14.51
CA MET A 328 22.57 2.37 -15.56
C MET A 328 22.38 1.76 -16.96
N ALA A 329 22.98 0.61 -17.24
CA ALA A 329 22.81 -0.09 -18.51
C ALA A 329 21.34 -0.51 -18.72
N ALA A 330 20.69 -1.02 -17.66
CA ALA A 330 19.27 -1.36 -17.70
C ALA A 330 18.39 -0.13 -17.93
N ALA A 331 18.64 0.98 -17.23
CA ALA A 331 17.92 2.24 -17.44
C ALA A 331 18.06 2.74 -18.89
N SER A 332 19.26 2.68 -19.43
CA SER A 332 19.54 3.04 -20.83
C SER A 332 18.83 2.11 -21.82
N ALA A 333 18.73 0.81 -21.52
CA ALA A 333 18.00 -0.16 -22.33
C ALA A 333 16.50 0.16 -22.35
N VAL A 334 15.91 0.46 -21.19
CA VAL A 334 14.49 0.86 -21.07
C VAL A 334 14.20 2.12 -21.87
N VAL A 335 15.05 3.14 -21.78
CA VAL A 335 14.92 4.37 -22.57
C VAL A 335 14.97 4.06 -24.07
N ARG A 336 15.91 3.22 -24.52
CA ARG A 336 15.99 2.83 -25.95
C ARG A 336 14.74 2.11 -26.44
N MET A 337 14.17 1.19 -25.64
CA MET A 337 12.93 0.49 -25.98
C MET A 337 11.78 1.47 -26.25
N CYS A 338 11.69 2.53 -25.45
CA CYS A 338 10.63 3.53 -25.54
C CYS A 338 10.88 4.53 -26.69
N ASN A 339 12.11 4.96 -26.91
CA ASN A 339 12.45 5.92 -27.95
C ASN A 339 12.15 5.38 -29.38
N LEU A 340 12.04 4.07 -29.54
CA LEU A 340 11.58 3.45 -30.79
C LEU A 340 10.07 3.62 -31.04
N ARG A 341 9.30 4.19 -30.11
CA ARG A 341 7.82 4.20 -30.10
C ARG A 341 7.23 5.59 -29.87
N ALA A 342 7.67 6.59 -30.58
CA ALA A 342 7.21 7.99 -30.42
C ALA A 342 7.26 8.47 -28.95
N ALA A 343 8.31 8.08 -28.25
CA ALA A 343 8.56 8.48 -26.88
C ALA A 343 9.94 9.14 -26.73
N GLU A 344 10.12 9.92 -25.66
CA GLU A 344 11.40 10.45 -25.22
C GLU A 344 11.64 10.07 -23.75
N GLY A 345 12.77 9.44 -23.46
CA GLY A 345 13.10 8.92 -22.13
C GLY A 345 14.21 9.70 -21.44
N PHE A 346 14.08 9.85 -20.14
CA PHE A 346 15.00 10.55 -19.26
C PHE A 346 15.38 9.67 -18.08
N ILE A 347 16.63 9.79 -17.61
CA ILE A 347 17.14 9.03 -16.46
C ILE A 347 17.54 10.02 -15.36
N ALA A 348 16.95 9.84 -14.15
CA ALA A 348 17.38 10.55 -12.95
C ALA A 348 18.37 9.69 -12.16
N VAL A 349 19.56 10.20 -11.96
CA VAL A 349 20.66 9.50 -11.28
C VAL A 349 20.78 9.88 -9.80
N ASP A 350 20.49 11.12 -9.45
CA ASP A 350 20.54 11.63 -8.08
C ASP A 350 19.16 11.61 -7.39
N ALA A 351 19.18 11.65 -6.05
CA ALA A 351 17.98 11.56 -5.24
C ALA A 351 17.01 12.75 -5.44
N GLU A 352 17.54 13.96 -5.67
CA GLU A 352 16.75 15.16 -5.84
C GLU A 352 15.97 15.12 -7.17
N THR A 353 16.64 14.76 -8.25
CA THR A 353 16.01 14.59 -9.58
C THR A 353 14.99 13.47 -9.56
N ARG A 354 15.27 12.33 -8.87
CA ARG A 354 14.31 11.25 -8.70
C ARG A 354 13.05 11.74 -7.95
N LYS A 355 13.23 12.48 -6.86
CA LYS A 355 12.12 13.08 -6.11
C LYS A 355 11.28 14.00 -6.98
N LYS A 356 11.90 14.82 -7.82
CA LYS A 356 11.20 15.70 -8.78
C LYS A 356 10.38 14.90 -9.80
N PHE A 357 10.90 13.78 -10.32
CA PHE A 357 10.15 12.94 -11.27
C PHE A 357 8.89 12.35 -10.63
N TRP A 358 8.96 11.96 -9.37
CA TRP A 358 7.82 11.40 -8.65
C TRP A 358 6.85 12.44 -8.08
N LEU A 359 7.26 13.71 -8.01
CA LEU A 359 6.44 14.76 -7.40
C LEU A 359 5.09 14.95 -8.12
N ASP A 360 5.09 14.92 -9.46
CA ASP A 360 3.87 15.12 -10.24
C ASP A 360 2.85 14.00 -9.99
N ARG A 361 3.32 12.77 -9.74
CA ARG A 361 2.47 11.63 -9.40
C ARG A 361 1.80 11.76 -8.03
N SER A 362 2.43 12.42 -7.07
CA SER A 362 1.88 12.59 -5.71
C SER A 362 0.77 13.64 -5.62
N ARG A 363 0.53 14.42 -6.67
CA ARG A 363 -0.48 15.49 -6.71
C ARG A 363 -1.92 15.00 -6.98
N THR A 364 -2.17 13.70 -6.92
CA THR A 364 -3.49 13.06 -7.21
C THR A 364 -4.64 13.59 -6.36
N ALA A 365 -4.41 13.98 -5.12
CA ALA A 365 -5.44 14.54 -4.24
C ALA A 365 -6.09 15.84 -4.80
N ALA A 366 -5.42 16.50 -5.76
CA ALA A 366 -5.97 17.68 -6.42
C ALA A 366 -6.92 17.33 -7.59
N ILE A 367 -6.86 16.09 -8.10
CA ILE A 367 -7.60 15.71 -9.32
C ILE A 367 -9.05 15.35 -9.01
N SER A 368 -9.31 14.68 -7.89
CA SER A 368 -10.67 14.33 -7.46
C SER A 368 -11.55 15.56 -7.22
N ARG A 369 -10.95 16.72 -6.98
CA ARG A 369 -11.67 18.00 -6.78
C ARG A 369 -11.99 18.76 -8.08
N HIS A 370 -11.48 18.33 -9.23
CA HIS A 370 -11.58 19.06 -10.50
C HIS A 370 -12.24 18.28 -11.63
N THR A 371 -12.80 17.10 -11.36
CA THR A 371 -13.44 16.24 -12.37
C THR A 371 -14.97 16.32 -12.38
N ASN A 372 -15.54 17.36 -11.81
CA ASN A 372 -16.98 17.69 -11.97
C ASN A 372 -17.17 18.74 -13.06
#